data_4043fcfb41841be0438f7b19430ab897
#
_entry.id   4043fcfb41841be0438f7b19430ab897
#
_cell.length_a   1.000
_cell.length_b   1.000
_cell.length_c   1.000
_cell.angle_alpha   90.00
_cell.angle_beta   90.00
_cell.angle_gamma   90.00
#
_symmetry.space_group_name_H-M   'P 1'
#
loop_
_entity.id
_entity.type
_entity.pdbx_description
1 polymer ?
#
loop_
_entity_poly.entity_id
_entity_poly.type
_entity_poly.pdbx_seq_one_letter_code
_entity_poly.pdbx_strand_id
1 'polypeptide(L)'
;TKGCLIANFATVPTEIISRSWKRLVINKEKHITRRGYTLCFLSKLQDSLRRRDVYVTGSNRWGDPRARLLQGADWQANRIKVYRSLGHPTDPQEAIKSLGHQLDSRYRQVAARLCENEAVELDVSGPKPRLTISPLASLDEPDSLKRLSKMISDLLPPVDLTELLLEINAHTGFADEFFHASEASARVDDLPVSISAVLMAEACNIGLEPLIRSNVPALTRHRLNWTKANYLRAETITSANARLVDFQATLPLAQIWGGGEVASADGMRFVTPVRTINAGPNRKYFGNNRGITWYNFVSDQYSGFHGIVIPGTLRDSIFVLEGLLEQETGLNPTEIMTDTAGASELVFGLFWLLGYQFSPRLADAGASVFWRMDHDADYGVLNDIARGQSDPRKIVLQWDEMIRTAGSLKLGKVQVSVLVRSLLKSERPSGLTQAIIEVGRINKTLYLLNYIDDEDYRRRILTQLNRGESRHAVARAICHGQKGEIRKRYTDGQEDQLGTLGLVTNAVVLWNTIYMQAALDHLRAQGETLNDEDIARLSPLCHGHINMLGHYSFTLAELVTKGHLRPLKEASEAENVA
;
A
#
# COMPACT_ATOMS: atom_id res chain seq x y z
N THR A 1 54.82 8.52 7.76
CA THR A 1 54.70 7.19 8.36
C THR A 1 55.25 6.18 7.39
N LYS A 2 56.48 5.71 7.64
CA LYS A 2 57.08 4.54 7.02
C LYS A 2 56.31 3.33 7.57
N GLY A 3 55.17 3.05 7.03
CA GLY A 3 54.38 1.86 7.30
C GLY A 3 54.67 0.85 6.24
N CYS A 4 55.48 -0.10 6.60
CA CYS A 4 55.34 -1.50 6.32
C CYS A 4 54.39 -1.85 5.17
N LEU A 5 54.91 -2.50 4.15
CA LEU A 5 54.22 -3.69 3.69
C LEU A 5 54.97 -4.27 2.51
N ILE A 6 55.86 -5.11 2.84
CA ILE A 6 56.32 -6.15 1.94
C ILE A 6 55.22 -7.21 1.92
N ALA A 7 54.14 -6.95 1.22
CA ALA A 7 53.26 -8.03 0.81
C ALA A 7 54.04 -8.87 -0.19
N ASN A 8 54.24 -10.13 0.13
CA ASN A 8 54.82 -11.08 -0.83
C ASN A 8 53.78 -11.31 -1.93
N PHE A 9 53.91 -10.62 -3.06
CA PHE A 9 52.98 -10.68 -4.19
C PHE A 9 52.95 -12.06 -4.88
N ALA A 10 53.82 -12.99 -4.49
CA ALA A 10 53.79 -14.37 -4.95
C ALA A 10 52.61 -15.19 -4.32
N THR A 11 52.07 -14.73 -3.19
CA THR A 11 50.99 -15.45 -2.44
C THR A 11 49.67 -14.70 -2.41
N VAL A 12 49.45 -13.73 -3.30
CA VAL A 12 48.18 -12.98 -3.31
C VAL A 12 47.07 -13.78 -3.98
N PRO A 13 45.81 -13.63 -3.50
CA PRO A 13 44.65 -14.28 -4.11
C PRO A 13 44.46 -13.86 -5.57
N THR A 14 44.54 -14.81 -6.48
CA THR A 14 44.40 -14.55 -7.93
C THR A 14 42.95 -14.54 -8.38
N GLU A 15 42.03 -15.06 -7.57
CA GLU A 15 40.59 -15.17 -7.83
C GLU A 15 39.92 -13.81 -8.00
N ILE A 16 40.44 -12.77 -7.37
CA ILE A 16 39.92 -11.40 -7.51
C ILE A 16 40.26 -10.78 -8.88
N ILE A 17 41.20 -11.35 -9.65
CA ILE A 17 41.61 -10.82 -10.93
C ILE A 17 40.62 -11.21 -12.01
N SER A 18 39.70 -10.30 -12.34
CA SER A 18 38.74 -10.51 -13.43
C SER A 18 39.42 -10.55 -14.80
N ARG A 19 38.70 -11.13 -15.80
CA ARG A 19 39.24 -11.25 -17.17
C ARG A 19 39.69 -9.91 -17.75
N SER A 20 39.02 -8.81 -17.45
CA SER A 20 39.36 -7.45 -17.88
C SER A 20 40.66 -6.94 -17.26
N TRP A 21 40.96 -7.35 -16.02
CA TRP A 21 42.17 -6.92 -15.30
C TRP A 21 43.39 -7.78 -15.59
N LYS A 22 43.26 -8.99 -16.15
CA LYS A 22 44.37 -9.91 -16.39
C LYS A 22 45.54 -9.25 -17.15
N ARG A 23 45.25 -8.47 -18.20
CA ARG A 23 46.27 -7.80 -19.03
C ARG A 23 47.07 -6.71 -18.29
N LEU A 24 46.47 -6.10 -17.27
CA LEU A 24 47.06 -5.03 -16.48
C LEU A 24 47.80 -5.56 -15.24
N VAL A 25 47.33 -6.69 -14.72
CA VAL A 25 47.85 -7.30 -13.49
C VAL A 25 49.00 -8.28 -13.78
N ILE A 26 48.88 -9.07 -14.85
CA ILE A 26 49.84 -10.12 -15.19
C ILE A 26 50.71 -9.63 -16.37
N ASN A 27 52.01 -9.60 -16.15
CA ASN A 27 52.99 -9.19 -17.18
C ASN A 27 53.23 -10.32 -18.23
N LYS A 28 54.04 -10.04 -19.24
CA LYS A 28 54.38 -11.01 -20.30
C LYS A 28 55.08 -12.27 -19.77
N GLU A 29 55.76 -12.16 -18.63
CA GLU A 29 56.45 -13.26 -17.95
C GLU A 29 55.56 -14.03 -16.97
N LYS A 30 54.25 -13.79 -17.02
CA LYS A 30 53.23 -14.39 -16.15
C LYS A 30 53.35 -14.04 -14.64
N HIS A 31 54.13 -13.02 -14.29
CA HIS A 31 54.24 -12.53 -12.91
C HIS A 31 53.19 -11.46 -12.63
N ILE A 32 52.71 -11.41 -11.36
CA ILE A 32 51.75 -10.41 -10.90
C ILE A 32 52.50 -9.11 -10.60
N THR A 33 52.10 -8.03 -11.27
CA THR A 33 52.66 -6.70 -11.03
C THR A 33 52.00 -6.05 -9.82
N ARG A 34 52.81 -5.54 -8.89
CA ARG A 34 52.32 -4.87 -7.67
C ARG A 34 51.31 -3.76 -7.98
N ARG A 35 51.66 -2.87 -8.93
CA ARG A 35 50.83 -1.73 -9.31
C ARG A 35 49.50 -2.19 -9.91
N GLY A 36 49.52 -3.13 -10.84
CA GLY A 36 48.32 -3.66 -11.48
C GLY A 36 47.42 -4.36 -10.48
N TYR A 37 47.97 -5.20 -9.60
CA TYR A 37 47.21 -5.90 -8.57
C TYR A 37 46.57 -4.94 -7.56
N THR A 38 47.33 -3.94 -7.07
CA THR A 38 46.81 -2.94 -6.12
C THR A 38 45.63 -2.17 -6.73
N LEU A 39 45.74 -1.74 -7.99
CA LEU A 39 44.62 -1.05 -8.66
C LEU A 39 43.42 -1.96 -8.87
N CYS A 40 43.64 -3.23 -9.24
CA CYS A 40 42.59 -4.24 -9.35
C CYS A 40 41.90 -4.47 -8.00
N PHE A 41 42.66 -4.64 -6.92
CA PHE A 41 42.15 -4.80 -5.57
C PHE A 41 41.32 -3.59 -5.13
N LEU A 42 41.83 -2.37 -5.30
CA LEU A 42 41.11 -1.13 -4.95
C LEU A 42 39.81 -0.98 -5.75
N SER A 43 39.83 -1.31 -7.04
CA SER A 43 38.60 -1.32 -7.85
C SER A 43 37.60 -2.34 -7.35
N LYS A 44 38.03 -3.55 -7.00
CA LYS A 44 37.19 -4.59 -6.42
C LYS A 44 36.63 -4.20 -5.04
N LEU A 45 37.50 -3.63 -4.19
CA LEU A 45 37.09 -3.13 -2.87
C LEU A 45 36.03 -2.02 -3.00
N GLN A 46 36.24 -1.07 -3.92
CA GLN A 46 35.25 -0.02 -4.22
C GLN A 46 33.92 -0.61 -4.65
N ASP A 47 33.93 -1.58 -5.59
CA ASP A 47 32.73 -2.26 -6.04
C ASP A 47 32.03 -3.04 -4.90
N SER A 48 32.80 -3.72 -4.05
CA SER A 48 32.26 -4.48 -2.90
C SER A 48 31.67 -3.57 -1.82
N LEU A 49 32.30 -2.42 -1.55
CA LEU A 49 31.74 -1.39 -0.65
C LEU A 49 30.44 -0.79 -1.22
N ARG A 50 30.41 -0.51 -2.54
CA ARG A 50 29.20 0.00 -3.22
C ARG A 50 28.04 -1.00 -3.17
N ARG A 51 28.35 -2.30 -3.29
CA ARG A 51 27.36 -3.40 -3.19
C ARG A 51 27.00 -3.76 -1.75
N ARG A 52 27.73 -3.22 -0.77
CA ARG A 52 27.59 -3.60 0.64
C ARG A 52 27.95 -5.06 0.95
N ASP A 53 28.75 -5.73 0.07
CA ASP A 53 29.33 -7.05 0.34
C ASP A 53 30.45 -6.93 1.41
N VAL A 54 31.10 -5.78 1.46
CA VAL A 54 32.04 -5.34 2.50
C VAL A 54 31.51 -4.04 3.12
N TYR A 55 31.62 -3.90 4.42
CA TYR A 55 31.10 -2.75 5.17
C TYR A 55 32.09 -2.22 6.20
N VAL A 56 31.87 -0.99 6.66
CA VAL A 56 32.67 -0.34 7.69
C VAL A 56 31.85 -0.20 8.96
N THR A 57 32.25 -0.88 10.04
CA THR A 57 31.58 -0.82 11.34
C THR A 57 31.52 0.63 11.84
N GLY A 58 30.35 1.04 12.33
CA GLY A 58 30.11 2.40 12.83
C GLY A 58 29.88 3.47 11.76
N SER A 59 29.95 3.13 10.47
CA SER A 59 29.65 4.07 9.39
C SER A 59 28.18 4.09 9.03
N ASN A 60 27.54 5.27 9.08
CA ASN A 60 26.15 5.42 8.61
C ASN A 60 26.01 5.21 7.10
N ARG A 61 27.02 5.58 6.31
CA ARG A 61 27.00 5.46 4.85
C ARG A 61 27.45 4.07 4.36
N TRP A 62 28.45 3.49 5.01
CA TRP A 62 29.12 2.25 4.59
C TRP A 62 28.97 1.11 5.61
N GLY A 63 28.07 1.27 6.57
CA GLY A 63 27.73 0.25 7.56
C GLY A 63 27.03 -0.96 6.95
N ASP A 64 26.95 -2.02 7.71
CA ASP A 64 26.22 -3.23 7.31
C ASP A 64 24.70 -2.94 7.20
N PRO A 65 24.11 -3.03 6.02
CA PRO A 65 22.68 -2.84 5.85
C PRO A 65 21.86 -3.95 6.52
N ARG A 66 22.49 -5.10 6.83
CA ARG A 66 21.87 -6.26 7.46
C ARG A 66 21.96 -6.24 8.97
N ALA A 67 22.63 -5.23 9.56
CA ALA A 67 22.81 -5.12 11.01
C ALA A 67 21.49 -5.07 11.81
N ARG A 68 20.39 -4.67 11.15
CA ARG A 68 19.04 -4.62 11.73
C ARG A 68 18.21 -5.87 11.49
N LEU A 69 18.67 -6.79 10.65
CA LEU A 69 18.00 -8.07 10.43
C LEU A 69 18.25 -9.01 11.61
N LEU A 70 17.41 -10.03 11.73
CA LEU A 70 17.67 -11.15 12.67
C LEU A 70 19.07 -11.71 12.43
N GLN A 71 19.88 -11.84 13.48
CA GLN A 71 21.27 -12.29 13.38
C GLN A 71 21.64 -13.31 14.46
N GLY A 72 22.68 -14.11 14.18
CA GLY A 72 23.29 -15.00 15.16
C GLY A 72 22.30 -15.91 15.86
N ALA A 73 22.32 -15.90 17.21
CA ALA A 73 21.45 -16.75 18.03
C ALA A 73 19.96 -16.46 17.82
N ASP A 74 19.57 -15.18 17.62
CA ASP A 74 18.17 -14.81 17.38
C ASP A 74 17.64 -15.37 16.05
N TRP A 75 18.48 -15.39 15.01
CA TRP A 75 18.10 -16.03 13.76
C TRP A 75 17.95 -17.53 13.94
N GLN A 76 18.91 -18.20 14.56
CA GLN A 76 18.86 -19.65 14.77
C GLN A 76 17.63 -20.07 15.59
N ALA A 77 17.30 -19.33 16.63
CA ALA A 77 16.13 -19.60 17.47
C ALA A 77 14.78 -19.42 16.73
N ASN A 78 14.71 -18.49 15.79
CA ASN A 78 13.48 -18.17 15.09
C ASN A 78 13.41 -18.76 13.67
N ARG A 79 14.49 -19.30 13.14
CA ARG A 79 14.60 -19.74 11.74
C ARG A 79 13.44 -20.63 11.29
N ILE A 80 13.17 -21.74 12.00
CA ILE A 80 12.10 -22.68 11.63
C ILE A 80 10.71 -22.03 11.72
N LYS A 81 10.48 -21.17 12.74
CA LYS A 81 9.22 -20.43 12.89
C LYS A 81 9.00 -19.48 11.72
N VAL A 82 10.05 -18.79 11.29
CA VAL A 82 10.02 -17.86 10.15
C VAL A 82 9.68 -18.61 8.87
N TYR A 83 10.37 -19.73 8.57
CA TYR A 83 10.05 -20.54 7.38
C TYR A 83 8.57 -20.97 7.36
N ARG A 84 8.05 -21.47 8.48
CA ARG A 84 6.64 -21.86 8.60
C ARG A 84 5.68 -20.67 8.44
N SER A 85 5.99 -19.55 9.06
CA SER A 85 5.11 -18.37 9.03
C SER A 85 5.07 -17.71 7.64
N LEU A 86 6.11 -17.90 6.82
CA LEU A 86 6.18 -17.43 5.45
C LEU A 86 5.66 -18.47 4.44
N GLY A 87 5.42 -19.71 4.86
CA GLY A 87 4.94 -20.80 3.99
C GLY A 87 6.00 -21.32 3.02
N HIS A 88 7.30 -21.10 3.29
CA HIS A 88 8.37 -21.55 2.42
C HIS A 88 9.04 -22.82 2.92
N PRO A 89 9.46 -23.73 2.00
CA PRO A 89 10.22 -24.90 2.35
C PRO A 89 11.63 -24.53 2.84
N THR A 90 12.22 -25.39 3.67
CA THR A 90 13.62 -25.21 4.12
C THR A 90 14.63 -25.54 3.04
N ASP A 91 14.27 -26.45 2.12
CA ASP A 91 15.09 -26.79 0.95
C ASP A 91 14.79 -25.84 -0.23
N PRO A 92 15.78 -25.07 -0.70
CA PRO A 92 15.61 -24.18 -1.84
C PRO A 92 15.26 -24.93 -3.14
N GLN A 93 15.67 -26.19 -3.30
CA GLN A 93 15.37 -26.97 -4.50
C GLN A 93 13.88 -27.29 -4.62
N GLU A 94 13.21 -27.54 -3.50
CA GLU A 94 11.77 -27.74 -3.46
C GLU A 94 11.01 -26.47 -3.92
N ALA A 95 11.42 -25.31 -3.41
CA ALA A 95 10.84 -24.03 -3.81
C ALA A 95 11.03 -23.76 -5.31
N ILE A 96 12.23 -23.97 -5.83
CA ILE A 96 12.54 -23.75 -7.26
C ILE A 96 11.77 -24.72 -8.14
N LYS A 97 11.68 -25.99 -7.77
CA LYS A 97 10.90 -26.99 -8.52
C LYS A 97 9.42 -26.59 -8.58
N SER A 98 8.87 -26.15 -7.45
CA SER A 98 7.48 -25.67 -7.39
C SER A 98 7.25 -24.45 -8.30
N LEU A 99 8.12 -23.44 -8.20
CA LEU A 99 8.06 -22.24 -9.04
C LEU A 99 8.21 -22.58 -10.54
N GLY A 100 9.15 -23.47 -10.88
CA GLY A 100 9.39 -23.89 -12.26
C GLY A 100 8.16 -24.60 -12.84
N HIS A 101 7.57 -25.51 -12.07
CA HIS A 101 6.36 -26.22 -12.49
C HIS A 101 5.16 -25.27 -12.67
N GLN A 102 4.97 -24.31 -11.75
CA GLN A 102 3.91 -23.31 -11.85
C GLN A 102 4.09 -22.45 -13.10
N LEU A 103 5.30 -21.97 -13.34
CA LEU A 103 5.61 -21.13 -14.50
C LEU A 103 5.43 -21.87 -15.81
N ASP A 104 5.95 -23.08 -15.94
CA ASP A 104 5.81 -23.93 -17.15
C ASP A 104 4.35 -24.25 -17.43
N SER A 105 3.63 -24.71 -16.40
CA SER A 105 2.19 -25.00 -16.53
C SER A 105 1.40 -23.78 -16.99
N ARG A 106 1.70 -22.60 -16.43
CA ARG A 106 0.98 -21.37 -16.76
C ARG A 106 1.29 -20.89 -18.18
N TYR A 107 2.55 -20.98 -18.63
CA TYR A 107 2.92 -20.70 -20.02
C TYR A 107 2.14 -21.58 -21.00
N ARG A 108 2.08 -22.91 -20.76
CA ARG A 108 1.35 -23.84 -21.63
C ARG A 108 -0.15 -23.57 -21.66
N GLN A 109 -0.75 -23.28 -20.51
CA GLN A 109 -2.18 -22.93 -20.43
C GLN A 109 -2.51 -21.67 -21.23
N VAL A 110 -1.71 -20.61 -21.07
CA VAL A 110 -1.93 -19.35 -21.77
C VAL A 110 -1.65 -19.50 -23.26
N ALA A 111 -0.57 -20.21 -23.66
CA ALA A 111 -0.26 -20.46 -25.06
C ALA A 111 -1.39 -21.19 -25.80
N ALA A 112 -2.04 -22.15 -25.14
CA ALA A 112 -3.15 -22.91 -25.72
C ALA A 112 -4.40 -22.05 -25.95
N ARG A 113 -4.62 -21.02 -25.16
CA ARG A 113 -5.83 -20.16 -25.22
C ARG A 113 -5.61 -18.82 -25.93
N LEU A 114 -4.36 -18.42 -26.13
CA LEU A 114 -4.04 -17.09 -26.66
C LEU A 114 -4.66 -16.80 -28.01
N CYS A 115 -4.75 -17.80 -28.89
CA CYS A 115 -5.36 -17.66 -30.23
C CYS A 115 -6.88 -17.43 -30.17
N GLU A 116 -7.54 -17.79 -29.06
CA GLU A 116 -8.98 -17.62 -28.86
C GLU A 116 -9.28 -16.34 -28.07
N ASN A 117 -8.26 -15.66 -27.54
CA ASN A 117 -8.40 -14.47 -26.72
C ASN A 117 -8.43 -13.21 -27.59
N GLU A 118 -9.63 -12.75 -27.94
CA GLU A 118 -9.86 -11.56 -28.78
C GLU A 118 -9.33 -10.26 -28.15
N ALA A 119 -9.11 -10.24 -26.84
CA ALA A 119 -8.60 -9.06 -26.14
C ALA A 119 -7.07 -8.90 -26.27
N VAL A 120 -6.35 -9.89 -26.83
CA VAL A 120 -4.88 -9.89 -26.89
C VAL A 120 -4.41 -10.12 -28.32
N GLU A 121 -3.62 -9.19 -28.83
CA GLU A 121 -2.98 -9.29 -30.15
C GLU A 121 -1.47 -9.42 -29.99
N LEU A 122 -0.88 -10.45 -30.61
CA LEU A 122 0.55 -10.66 -30.68
C LEU A 122 1.05 -10.46 -32.11
N ASP A 123 1.65 -9.33 -32.40
CA ASP A 123 2.28 -9.02 -33.67
C ASP A 123 3.76 -9.45 -33.64
N VAL A 124 4.10 -10.44 -34.43
CA VAL A 124 5.46 -10.98 -34.64
C VAL A 124 6.06 -10.62 -36.00
N SER A 125 5.36 -9.82 -36.82
CA SER A 125 5.80 -9.42 -38.16
C SER A 125 7.00 -8.45 -38.14
N GLY A 126 7.20 -7.71 -37.05
CA GLY A 126 8.27 -6.75 -36.90
C GLY A 126 9.56 -7.34 -36.29
N PRO A 127 10.66 -6.54 -36.23
CA PRO A 127 11.94 -6.97 -35.67
C PRO A 127 11.87 -7.25 -34.15
N LYS A 128 10.82 -6.78 -33.48
CA LYS A 128 10.51 -7.06 -32.06
C LYS A 128 9.04 -7.43 -31.98
N PRO A 129 8.69 -8.55 -31.34
CA PRO A 129 7.30 -8.90 -31.11
C PRO A 129 6.65 -7.84 -30.25
N ARG A 130 5.41 -7.54 -30.56
CA ARG A 130 4.58 -6.57 -29.86
C ARG A 130 3.32 -7.25 -29.35
N LEU A 131 3.16 -7.26 -28.03
CA LEU A 131 1.93 -7.70 -27.37
C LEU A 131 1.07 -6.47 -27.09
N THR A 132 -0.17 -6.49 -27.56
CA THR A 132 -1.14 -5.43 -27.30
C THR A 132 -2.35 -6.03 -26.59
N ILE A 133 -2.85 -5.36 -25.57
CA ILE A 133 -4.06 -5.75 -24.85
C ILE A 133 -5.11 -4.67 -25.10
N SER A 134 -6.27 -5.07 -25.54
CA SER A 134 -7.41 -4.18 -25.74
C SER A 134 -7.83 -3.53 -24.42
N PRO A 135 -8.16 -2.23 -24.40
CA PRO A 135 -8.72 -1.58 -23.23
C PRO A 135 -9.99 -2.28 -22.79
N LEU A 136 -10.17 -2.37 -21.46
CA LEU A 136 -11.43 -2.87 -20.92
C LEU A 136 -12.58 -1.94 -21.32
N ALA A 137 -13.65 -2.50 -21.86
CA ALA A 137 -14.88 -1.76 -22.08
C ALA A 137 -15.45 -1.25 -20.73
N SER A 138 -16.10 -0.08 -20.74
CA SER A 138 -16.84 0.36 -19.57
C SER A 138 -17.92 -0.67 -19.23
N LEU A 139 -18.09 -0.94 -17.93
CA LEU A 139 -19.22 -1.75 -17.50
C LEU A 139 -20.49 -0.96 -17.76
N ASP A 140 -21.44 -1.56 -18.44
CA ASP A 140 -22.79 -1.01 -18.54
C ASP A 140 -23.38 -0.88 -17.14
N GLU A 141 -24.06 0.21 -16.91
CA GLU A 141 -24.82 0.46 -15.70
C GLU A 141 -26.31 0.11 -15.97
N PRO A 142 -26.78 -1.08 -15.58
CA PRO A 142 -28.15 -1.50 -15.82
C PRO A 142 -29.15 -0.51 -15.24
N ASP A 143 -30.32 -0.38 -15.86
CA ASP A 143 -31.36 0.51 -15.35
C ASP A 143 -31.87 0.05 -13.97
N SER A 144 -31.79 -1.25 -13.66
CA SER A 144 -32.06 -1.79 -12.33
C SER A 144 -31.11 -1.22 -11.26
N LEU A 145 -29.80 -1.15 -11.55
CA LEU A 145 -28.79 -0.57 -10.65
C LEU A 145 -29.00 0.93 -10.47
N LYS A 146 -29.29 1.69 -11.55
CA LYS A 146 -29.59 3.13 -11.47
C LYS A 146 -30.82 3.37 -10.61
N ARG A 147 -31.90 2.60 -10.83
CA ARG A 147 -33.12 2.67 -10.03
C ARG A 147 -32.81 2.39 -8.55
N LEU A 148 -32.11 1.29 -8.25
CA LEU A 148 -31.76 0.92 -6.87
C LEU A 148 -30.91 2.00 -6.19
N SER A 149 -29.87 2.51 -6.87
CA SER A 149 -29.00 3.56 -6.37
C SER A 149 -29.79 4.84 -6.05
N LYS A 150 -30.75 5.20 -6.91
CA LYS A 150 -31.63 6.35 -6.69
C LYS A 150 -32.55 6.11 -5.49
N MET A 151 -33.24 4.97 -5.41
CA MET A 151 -34.13 4.64 -4.30
C MET A 151 -33.39 4.71 -2.95
N ILE A 152 -32.18 4.15 -2.88
CA ILE A 152 -31.34 4.23 -1.66
C ILE A 152 -30.98 5.68 -1.35
N SER A 153 -30.50 6.44 -2.33
CA SER A 153 -30.12 7.85 -2.14
C SER A 153 -31.28 8.71 -1.63
N ASP A 154 -32.49 8.46 -2.14
CA ASP A 154 -33.71 9.19 -1.75
C ASP A 154 -34.13 8.87 -0.31
N LEU A 155 -33.82 7.66 0.20
CA LEU A 155 -34.12 7.23 1.57
C LEU A 155 -33.10 7.70 2.61
N LEU A 156 -31.84 8.06 2.21
CA LEU A 156 -30.81 8.45 3.17
C LEU A 156 -31.16 9.79 3.86
N PRO A 157 -31.17 9.85 5.20
CA PRO A 157 -31.46 11.08 5.91
C PRO A 157 -30.32 12.11 5.80
N PRO A 158 -30.61 13.42 5.79
CA PRO A 158 -29.57 14.44 5.88
C PRO A 158 -28.92 14.41 7.26
N VAL A 159 -27.60 14.65 7.31
CA VAL A 159 -26.83 14.67 8.56
C VAL A 159 -25.69 15.68 8.50
N ASP A 160 -25.42 16.37 9.60
CA ASP A 160 -24.20 17.17 9.75
C ASP A 160 -23.02 16.25 10.08
N LEU A 161 -21.83 16.52 9.51
CA LEU A 161 -20.64 15.68 9.72
C LEU A 161 -20.26 15.56 11.20
N THR A 162 -20.51 16.58 12.01
CA THR A 162 -20.29 16.56 13.46
C THR A 162 -21.20 15.57 14.19
N GLU A 163 -22.47 15.54 13.79
CA GLU A 163 -23.45 14.60 14.36
C GLU A 163 -23.17 13.18 13.90
N LEU A 164 -22.77 13.01 12.61
CA LEU A 164 -22.35 11.72 12.07
C LEU A 164 -21.21 11.11 12.89
N LEU A 165 -20.19 11.92 13.26
CA LEU A 165 -19.07 11.43 14.09
C LEU A 165 -19.53 10.96 15.47
N LEU A 166 -20.45 11.70 16.11
CA LEU A 166 -21.02 11.29 17.40
C LEU A 166 -21.87 10.02 17.28
N GLU A 167 -22.64 9.90 16.21
CA GLU A 167 -23.47 8.73 15.92
C GLU A 167 -22.60 7.48 15.68
N ILE A 168 -21.54 7.59 14.87
CA ILE A 168 -20.59 6.51 14.67
C ILE A 168 -19.88 6.15 15.98
N ASN A 169 -19.57 7.14 16.82
CA ASN A 169 -19.03 6.84 18.14
C ASN A 169 -20.02 6.08 19.02
N ALA A 170 -21.30 6.42 18.98
CA ALA A 170 -22.34 5.68 19.72
C ALA A 170 -22.42 4.20 19.29
N HIS A 171 -22.21 3.90 18.01
CA HIS A 171 -22.23 2.53 17.49
C HIS A 171 -20.92 1.77 17.77
N THR A 172 -19.77 2.43 17.70
CA THR A 172 -18.45 1.76 17.70
C THR A 172 -17.64 1.98 18.94
N GLY A 173 -17.86 3.07 19.67
CA GLY A 173 -17.03 3.51 20.80
C GLY A 173 -15.62 3.92 20.36
N PHE A 174 -15.42 4.37 19.10
CA PHE A 174 -14.07 4.67 18.59
C PHE A 174 -13.35 5.78 19.39
N ALA A 175 -14.09 6.68 20.03
CA ALA A 175 -13.50 7.73 20.86
C ALA A 175 -12.81 7.19 22.12
N ASP A 176 -13.11 5.98 22.56
CA ASP A 176 -12.48 5.33 23.71
C ASP A 176 -11.01 4.96 23.42
N GLU A 177 -10.64 4.86 22.15
CA GLU A 177 -9.24 4.62 21.72
C GLU A 177 -8.34 5.87 21.88
N PHE A 178 -8.94 7.03 22.14
CA PHE A 178 -8.19 8.26 22.44
C PHE A 178 -7.95 8.35 23.94
N PHE A 179 -6.78 7.90 24.38
CA PHE A 179 -6.34 8.00 25.77
C PHE A 179 -5.32 9.12 25.97
N HIS A 180 -5.27 9.63 27.20
CA HIS A 180 -4.37 10.74 27.56
C HIS A 180 -2.90 10.31 27.45
N ALA A 181 -2.03 11.21 26.98
CA ALA A 181 -0.62 10.91 26.73
C ALA A 181 0.18 10.49 27.99
N SER A 182 -0.23 10.96 29.18
CA SER A 182 0.48 10.71 30.44
C SER A 182 -0.36 10.10 31.56
N GLU A 183 -1.69 10.03 31.42
CA GLU A 183 -2.60 9.57 32.46
C GLU A 183 -3.45 8.40 31.99
N ALA A 184 -3.39 7.28 32.69
CA ALA A 184 -4.13 6.06 32.31
C ALA A 184 -5.67 6.18 32.47
N SER A 185 -6.19 7.20 33.17
CA SER A 185 -7.63 7.35 33.44
C SER A 185 -8.03 8.81 33.75
N ALA A 186 -7.91 9.70 32.79
CA ALA A 186 -8.52 11.02 32.90
C ALA A 186 -10.03 10.89 32.65
N ARG A 187 -10.84 10.90 33.71
CA ARG A 187 -12.30 11.03 33.61
C ARG A 187 -12.63 12.48 33.27
N VAL A 188 -13.08 12.70 32.06
CA VAL A 188 -13.40 14.02 31.57
C VAL A 188 -14.77 13.96 30.94
N ASP A 189 -15.71 14.75 31.49
CA ASP A 189 -17.07 14.81 31.00
C ASP A 189 -17.11 15.26 29.53
N ASP A 190 -17.99 14.64 28.71
CA ASP A 190 -18.20 14.93 27.29
C ASP A 190 -16.91 14.85 26.44
N LEU A 191 -15.95 13.99 26.82
CA LEU A 191 -14.72 13.79 26.05
C LEU A 191 -14.97 13.41 24.57
N PRO A 192 -15.92 12.53 24.22
CA PRO A 192 -16.25 12.21 22.82
C PRO A 192 -16.64 13.44 21.99
N VAL A 193 -17.34 14.42 22.59
CA VAL A 193 -17.68 15.69 21.91
C VAL A 193 -16.40 16.51 21.64
N SER A 194 -15.51 16.62 22.61
CA SER A 194 -14.23 17.33 22.43
C SER A 194 -13.34 16.65 21.39
N ILE A 195 -13.28 15.31 21.40
CA ILE A 195 -12.53 14.51 20.41
C ILE A 195 -13.14 14.73 19.02
N SER A 196 -14.45 14.57 18.85
CA SER A 196 -15.12 14.76 17.56
C SER A 196 -14.88 16.16 16.98
N ALA A 197 -14.91 17.19 17.84
CA ALA A 197 -14.59 18.55 17.43
C ALA A 197 -13.13 18.70 16.96
N VAL A 198 -12.18 18.11 17.66
CA VAL A 198 -10.76 18.15 17.26
C VAL A 198 -10.53 17.37 15.97
N LEU A 199 -11.15 16.19 15.82
CA LEU A 199 -11.10 15.40 14.57
C LEU A 199 -11.66 16.19 13.40
N MET A 200 -12.81 16.85 13.58
CA MET A 200 -13.41 17.72 12.58
C MET A 200 -12.48 18.86 12.17
N ALA A 201 -11.86 19.55 13.14
CA ALA A 201 -10.94 20.67 12.90
C ALA A 201 -9.74 20.27 12.04
N GLU A 202 -9.16 19.09 12.30
CA GLU A 202 -7.98 18.59 11.58
C GLU A 202 -8.36 17.99 10.23
N ALA A 203 -9.39 17.14 10.16
CA ALA A 203 -9.81 16.48 8.93
C ALA A 203 -10.32 17.49 7.89
N CYS A 204 -11.19 18.41 8.30
CA CYS A 204 -11.71 19.45 7.41
C CYS A 204 -10.70 20.58 7.14
N ASN A 205 -9.55 20.56 7.82
CA ASN A 205 -8.50 21.58 7.69
C ASN A 205 -8.97 23.01 7.99
N ILE A 206 -9.95 23.18 8.88
CA ILE A 206 -10.56 24.47 9.26
C ILE A 206 -9.96 25.07 10.53
N GLY A 207 -9.21 24.28 11.30
CA GLY A 207 -8.73 24.69 12.62
C GLY A 207 -9.84 24.70 13.69
N LEU A 208 -9.47 25.03 14.92
CA LEU A 208 -10.40 24.95 16.06
C LEU A 208 -11.37 26.14 16.15
N GLU A 209 -11.02 27.30 15.59
CA GLU A 209 -11.76 28.55 15.78
C GLU A 209 -13.26 28.45 15.43
N PRO A 210 -13.68 27.85 14.31
CA PRO A 210 -15.10 27.75 13.96
C PRO A 210 -15.92 26.89 14.91
N LEU A 211 -15.24 26.02 15.69
CA LEU A 211 -15.88 25.02 16.56
C LEU A 211 -15.98 25.48 18.01
N ILE A 212 -15.34 26.62 18.38
CA ILE A 212 -15.34 27.11 19.75
C ILE A 212 -16.72 27.62 20.15
N ARG A 213 -17.20 27.11 21.32
CA ARG A 213 -18.42 27.56 21.99
C ARG A 213 -18.12 27.77 23.46
N SER A 214 -18.17 29.03 23.91
CA SER A 214 -17.83 29.39 25.31
C SER A 214 -18.87 28.90 26.33
N ASN A 215 -20.10 28.69 25.87
CA ASN A 215 -21.22 28.20 26.69
C ASN A 215 -21.31 26.67 26.80
N VAL A 216 -20.45 25.93 26.04
CA VAL A 216 -20.39 24.45 26.07
C VAL A 216 -19.02 24.04 26.62
N PRO A 217 -18.93 23.45 27.83
CA PRO A 217 -17.66 23.12 28.49
C PRO A 217 -16.74 22.27 27.61
N ALA A 218 -17.27 21.29 26.85
CA ALA A 218 -16.56 20.42 25.95
C ALA A 218 -15.96 21.14 24.71
N LEU A 219 -16.48 22.32 24.35
CA LEU A 219 -16.10 23.07 23.13
C LEU A 219 -15.41 24.39 23.45
N THR A 220 -15.00 24.63 24.70
CA THR A 220 -14.21 25.83 25.04
C THR A 220 -12.83 25.78 24.39
N ARG A 221 -12.26 26.96 24.08
CA ARG A 221 -10.91 27.06 23.48
C ARG A 221 -9.85 26.27 24.25
N HIS A 222 -9.84 26.43 25.59
CA HIS A 222 -8.90 25.73 26.45
C HIS A 222 -9.07 24.21 26.34
N ARG A 223 -10.30 23.74 26.39
CA ARG A 223 -10.64 22.33 26.32
C ARG A 223 -10.21 21.70 24.98
N LEU A 224 -10.53 22.32 23.87
CA LEU A 224 -10.18 21.80 22.54
C LEU A 224 -8.66 21.78 22.32
N ASN A 225 -7.94 22.84 22.72
CA ASN A 225 -6.48 22.84 22.65
C ASN A 225 -5.84 21.76 23.53
N TRP A 226 -6.37 21.58 24.76
CA TRP A 226 -5.90 20.55 25.67
C TRP A 226 -6.18 19.12 25.10
N THR A 227 -7.38 18.88 24.58
CA THR A 227 -7.75 17.60 23.94
C THR A 227 -6.83 17.31 22.77
N LYS A 228 -6.61 18.28 21.88
CA LYS A 228 -5.70 18.12 20.74
C LYS A 228 -4.29 17.76 21.17
N ALA A 229 -3.74 18.45 22.19
CA ALA A 229 -2.37 18.25 22.63
C ALA A 229 -2.14 16.90 23.34
N ASN A 230 -3.16 16.38 24.04
CA ASN A 230 -2.98 15.22 24.91
C ASN A 230 -3.62 13.93 24.40
N TYR A 231 -4.55 13.99 23.46
CA TYR A 231 -5.27 12.81 22.98
C TYR A 231 -5.02 12.51 21.50
N LEU A 232 -4.78 13.54 20.66
CA LEU A 232 -4.61 13.34 19.22
C LEU A 232 -3.16 13.03 18.89
N ARG A 233 -2.89 11.79 18.52
CA ARG A 233 -1.58 11.24 18.10
C ARG A 233 -1.78 10.16 17.05
N ALA A 234 -0.78 9.92 16.21
CA ALA A 234 -0.82 8.87 15.18
C ALA A 234 -1.28 7.51 15.74
N GLU A 235 -0.75 7.11 16.92
CA GLU A 235 -1.12 5.88 17.61
C GLU A 235 -2.63 5.80 17.93
N THR A 236 -3.19 6.81 18.61
CA THR A 236 -4.62 6.83 19.00
C THR A 236 -5.54 6.95 17.78
N ILE A 237 -5.11 7.67 16.75
CA ILE A 237 -5.82 7.76 15.47
C ILE A 237 -5.84 6.40 14.78
N THR A 238 -4.72 5.66 14.76
CA THR A 238 -4.62 4.33 14.15
C THR A 238 -5.52 3.33 14.86
N SER A 239 -5.50 3.28 16.20
CA SER A 239 -6.35 2.39 17.00
C SER A 239 -7.84 2.70 16.79
N ALA A 240 -8.21 3.99 16.81
CA ALA A 240 -9.59 4.42 16.54
C ALA A 240 -10.04 4.07 15.12
N ASN A 241 -9.13 4.22 14.13
CA ASN A 241 -9.40 3.83 12.75
C ASN A 241 -9.58 2.32 12.62
N ALA A 242 -8.74 1.51 13.29
CA ALA A 242 -8.87 0.06 13.30
C ALA A 242 -10.25 -0.36 13.81
N ARG A 243 -10.74 0.26 14.88
CA ARG A 243 -12.07 -0.02 15.44
C ARG A 243 -13.20 0.26 14.45
N LEU A 244 -13.11 1.34 13.65
CA LEU A 244 -14.09 1.61 12.59
C LEU A 244 -14.03 0.57 11.47
N VAL A 245 -12.83 0.19 11.05
CA VAL A 245 -12.61 -0.80 9.98
C VAL A 245 -13.12 -2.17 10.41
N ASP A 246 -12.83 -2.58 11.63
CA ASP A 246 -13.28 -3.86 12.18
C ASP A 246 -14.81 -3.91 12.33
N PHE A 247 -15.43 -2.80 12.73
CA PHE A 247 -16.90 -2.72 12.76
C PHE A 247 -17.51 -2.80 11.35
N GLN A 248 -16.93 -2.06 10.38
CA GLN A 248 -17.35 -2.13 8.97
C GLN A 248 -17.34 -3.57 8.44
N ALA A 249 -16.29 -4.34 8.77
CA ALA A 249 -16.16 -5.73 8.32
C ALA A 249 -17.24 -6.67 8.87
N THR A 250 -17.94 -6.31 9.94
CA THR A 250 -19.06 -7.10 10.49
C THR A 250 -20.37 -6.88 9.77
N LEU A 251 -20.51 -5.81 8.98
CA LEU A 251 -21.77 -5.45 8.34
C LEU A 251 -22.06 -6.35 7.13
N PRO A 252 -23.31 -6.88 6.98
CA PRO A 252 -23.65 -7.76 5.87
C PRO A 252 -23.37 -7.14 4.50
N LEU A 253 -23.71 -5.86 4.31
CA LEU A 253 -23.47 -5.16 3.05
C LEU A 253 -21.96 -5.05 2.74
N ALA A 254 -21.12 -4.83 3.73
CA ALA A 254 -19.66 -4.79 3.55
C ALA A 254 -19.10 -6.16 3.12
N GLN A 255 -19.64 -7.25 3.66
CA GLN A 255 -19.25 -8.62 3.30
C GLN A 255 -19.64 -8.99 1.85
N ILE A 256 -20.71 -8.39 1.31
CA ILE A 256 -21.08 -8.55 -0.11
C ILE A 256 -20.01 -7.94 -1.03
N TRP A 257 -19.38 -6.85 -0.63
CA TRP A 257 -18.33 -6.19 -1.43
C TRP A 257 -16.99 -6.93 -1.43
N GLY A 258 -16.71 -7.71 -0.37
CA GLY A 258 -15.49 -8.53 -0.25
C GLY A 258 -15.22 -8.98 1.18
N GLY A 259 -14.27 -9.91 1.33
CA GLY A 259 -13.85 -10.47 2.63
C GLY A 259 -12.75 -9.68 3.34
N GLY A 260 -12.29 -8.55 2.79
CA GLY A 260 -11.11 -7.84 3.31
C GLY A 260 -9.77 -8.45 2.89
N GLU A 261 -9.80 -9.36 1.90
CA GLU A 261 -8.60 -10.05 1.40
C GLU A 261 -7.91 -9.30 0.26
N VAL A 262 -8.64 -8.39 -0.40
CA VAL A 262 -8.13 -7.58 -1.51
C VAL A 262 -8.02 -6.14 -1.08
N ALA A 263 -6.89 -5.53 -1.41
CA ALA A 263 -6.67 -4.11 -1.13
C ALA A 263 -6.08 -3.38 -2.33
N SER A 264 -6.22 -2.07 -2.35
CA SER A 264 -5.49 -1.19 -3.25
C SER A 264 -4.66 -0.18 -2.47
N ALA A 265 -3.56 0.26 -3.07
CA ALA A 265 -2.74 1.33 -2.53
C ALA A 265 -2.52 2.41 -3.59
N ASP A 266 -2.87 3.65 -3.25
CA ASP A 266 -2.69 4.81 -4.12
C ASP A 266 -2.40 6.08 -3.31
N GLY A 267 -1.82 7.07 -3.97
CA GLY A 267 -1.35 8.30 -3.37
C GLY A 267 -2.23 9.52 -3.63
N MET A 268 -2.84 10.08 -2.60
CA MET A 268 -3.48 11.39 -2.63
C MET A 268 -2.45 12.49 -2.33
N ARG A 269 -2.40 13.53 -3.17
CA ARG A 269 -1.36 14.55 -3.14
C ARG A 269 -1.87 15.86 -2.59
N PHE A 270 -1.06 16.46 -1.70
CA PHE A 270 -1.36 17.74 -1.05
C PHE A 270 -0.22 18.73 -1.22
N VAL A 271 -0.55 19.96 -1.59
CA VAL A 271 0.40 21.07 -1.61
C VAL A 271 0.73 21.46 -0.15
N THR A 272 2.01 21.71 0.11
CA THR A 272 2.51 22.15 1.40
C THR A 272 3.23 23.51 1.20
N PRO A 273 2.54 24.63 1.38
CA PRO A 273 3.08 25.96 1.07
C PRO A 273 4.10 26.44 2.13
N VAL A 274 4.14 25.78 3.30
CA VAL A 274 5.07 26.14 4.35
C VAL A 274 6.48 25.60 4.07
N ARG A 275 7.50 26.36 4.50
CA ARG A 275 8.89 25.93 4.36
C ARG A 275 9.20 24.79 5.35
N THR A 276 9.43 23.59 4.81
CA THR A 276 9.75 22.37 5.57
C THR A 276 10.65 21.43 4.78
N ILE A 277 11.42 20.62 5.49
CA ILE A 277 12.22 19.52 4.91
C ILE A 277 11.35 18.28 4.63
N ASN A 278 10.17 18.20 5.23
CA ASN A 278 9.24 17.06 5.15
C ASN A 278 8.30 17.16 3.94
N ALA A 279 8.48 18.15 3.06
CA ALA A 279 7.79 18.26 1.79
C ALA A 279 8.80 18.40 0.65
N GLY A 280 8.55 17.71 -0.46
CA GLY A 280 9.44 17.67 -1.62
C GLY A 280 8.84 18.34 -2.85
N PRO A 281 9.68 18.87 -3.77
CA PRO A 281 9.22 19.34 -5.07
C PRO A 281 8.85 18.16 -5.96
N ASN A 282 7.77 18.32 -6.72
CA ASN A 282 7.44 17.43 -7.82
C ASN A 282 6.65 18.23 -8.87
N ARG A 283 7.31 18.57 -9.98
CA ARG A 283 6.72 19.43 -11.01
C ARG A 283 5.45 18.86 -11.63
N LYS A 284 5.36 17.54 -11.75
CA LYS A 284 4.18 16.88 -12.32
C LYS A 284 2.93 17.12 -11.47
N TYR A 285 3.08 17.12 -10.13
CA TYR A 285 1.94 17.12 -9.21
C TYR A 285 1.75 18.44 -8.46
N PHE A 286 2.82 19.21 -8.23
CA PHE A 286 2.78 20.43 -7.41
C PHE A 286 3.20 21.67 -8.17
N GLY A 287 3.52 21.56 -9.47
CA GLY A 287 4.04 22.66 -10.27
C GLY A 287 5.33 23.22 -9.65
N ASN A 288 5.32 24.52 -9.31
CA ASN A 288 6.45 25.18 -8.65
C ASN A 288 6.43 25.05 -7.12
N ASN A 289 5.39 24.43 -6.55
CA ASN A 289 5.24 24.25 -5.11
C ASN A 289 5.93 22.95 -4.63
N ARG A 290 5.93 22.76 -3.32
CA ARG A 290 6.29 21.50 -2.65
C ARG A 290 5.02 20.83 -2.16
N GLY A 291 5.08 19.55 -1.94
CA GLY A 291 3.96 18.81 -1.39
C GLY A 291 4.37 17.49 -0.76
N ILE A 292 3.35 16.81 -0.29
CA ILE A 292 3.39 15.48 0.29
C ILE A 292 2.40 14.60 -0.42
N THR A 293 2.65 13.30 -0.41
CA THR A 293 1.71 12.28 -0.83
C THR A 293 1.23 11.53 0.40
N TRP A 294 -0.07 11.49 0.59
CA TRP A 294 -0.69 10.58 1.54
C TRP A 294 -1.02 9.28 0.82
N TYR A 295 -0.20 8.27 1.07
CA TYR A 295 -0.32 6.97 0.43
C TYR A 295 -1.28 6.11 1.22
N ASN A 296 -2.44 5.80 0.64
CA ASN A 296 -3.57 5.16 1.31
C ASN A 296 -3.70 3.71 0.88
N PHE A 297 -4.13 2.89 1.82
CA PHE A 297 -4.46 1.48 1.63
C PHE A 297 -5.96 1.29 1.87
N VAL A 298 -6.67 0.84 0.86
CA VAL A 298 -8.13 0.70 0.87
C VAL A 298 -8.52 -0.74 0.59
N SER A 299 -9.35 -1.33 1.47
CA SER A 299 -9.87 -2.69 1.31
C SER A 299 -10.98 -2.75 0.24
N ASP A 300 -11.33 -3.96 -0.16
CA ASP A 300 -12.49 -4.25 -1.00
C ASP A 300 -13.84 -3.90 -0.34
N GLN A 301 -13.85 -3.62 0.97
CA GLN A 301 -14.99 -3.10 1.75
C GLN A 301 -15.03 -1.57 1.84
N TYR A 302 -14.29 -0.86 0.99
CA TYR A 302 -14.16 0.61 0.98
C TYR A 302 -13.48 1.22 2.21
N SER A 303 -13.00 0.43 3.15
CA SER A 303 -12.33 0.91 4.37
C SER A 303 -10.88 1.27 4.10
N GLY A 304 -10.46 2.47 4.52
CA GLY A 304 -9.05 2.84 4.57
C GLY A 304 -8.39 2.29 5.83
N PHE A 305 -7.58 1.24 5.72
CA PHE A 305 -7.03 0.55 6.88
C PHE A 305 -5.62 1.02 7.27
N HIS A 306 -4.91 1.71 6.39
CA HIS A 306 -3.60 2.28 6.67
C HIS A 306 -3.31 3.49 5.77
N GLY A 307 -2.41 4.38 6.22
CA GLY A 307 -1.98 5.53 5.44
C GLY A 307 -0.60 6.03 5.85
N ILE A 308 0.24 6.36 4.88
CA ILE A 308 1.63 6.78 5.08
C ILE A 308 1.85 8.15 4.45
N VAL A 309 2.50 9.07 5.16
CA VAL A 309 2.90 10.38 4.63
C VAL A 309 4.26 10.29 3.95
N ILE A 310 4.29 10.53 2.65
CA ILE A 310 5.50 10.43 1.83
C ILE A 310 5.90 11.83 1.34
N PRO A 311 7.15 12.29 1.54
CA PRO A 311 7.66 13.48 0.89
C PRO A 311 7.60 13.37 -0.63
N GLY A 312 7.12 14.39 -1.33
CA GLY A 312 6.74 14.36 -2.73
C GLY A 312 7.76 13.92 -3.79
N THR A 313 9.01 13.64 -3.39
CA THR A 313 10.08 13.16 -4.29
C THR A 313 10.34 11.67 -4.23
N LEU A 314 9.74 10.96 -3.27
CA LEU A 314 9.92 9.52 -3.10
C LEU A 314 8.93 8.73 -3.96
N ARG A 315 9.34 7.55 -4.41
CA ARG A 315 8.47 6.64 -5.18
C ARG A 315 7.56 5.89 -4.23
N ASP A 316 6.26 5.93 -4.50
CA ASP A 316 5.21 5.33 -3.69
C ASP A 316 5.39 3.80 -3.57
N SER A 317 5.89 3.14 -4.63
CA SER A 317 6.13 1.69 -4.66
C SER A 317 7.07 1.13 -3.57
N ILE A 318 7.89 2.00 -2.97
CA ILE A 318 8.77 1.60 -1.86
C ILE A 318 7.96 1.31 -0.59
N PHE A 319 6.77 1.91 -0.47
CA PHE A 319 5.93 1.86 0.72
C PHE A 319 4.77 0.86 0.62
N VAL A 320 4.56 0.23 -0.56
CA VAL A 320 3.41 -0.66 -0.77
C VAL A 320 3.35 -1.81 0.25
N LEU A 321 4.50 -2.42 0.58
CA LEU A 321 4.58 -3.49 1.58
C LEU A 321 4.47 -2.99 3.02
N GLU A 322 4.82 -1.72 3.27
CA GLU A 322 4.81 -1.15 4.63
C GLU A 322 3.38 -1.15 5.18
N GLY A 323 2.40 -0.72 4.38
CA GLY A 323 1.02 -0.71 4.79
C GLY A 323 0.39 -2.08 5.07
N LEU A 324 0.91 -3.15 4.46
CA LEU A 324 0.45 -4.51 4.76
C LEU A 324 1.04 -5.05 6.08
N LEU A 325 2.27 -4.63 6.42
CA LEU A 325 2.99 -5.13 7.58
C LEU A 325 2.78 -4.30 8.84
N GLU A 326 2.43 -3.02 8.70
CA GLU A 326 2.28 -2.08 9.82
C GLU A 326 0.81 -1.77 10.16
N GLN A 327 -0.17 -2.31 9.43
CA GLN A 327 -1.58 -2.11 9.73
C GLN A 327 -2.02 -2.85 11.02
N GLU A 328 -2.95 -2.26 11.76
CA GLU A 328 -3.41 -2.75 13.07
C GLU A 328 -4.86 -3.26 13.07
N THR A 329 -5.51 -3.31 11.88
CA THR A 329 -6.90 -3.76 11.75
C THR A 329 -7.02 -5.28 11.74
N GLY A 330 -8.21 -5.81 11.99
CA GLY A 330 -8.51 -7.24 11.85
C GLY A 330 -8.55 -7.76 10.41
N LEU A 331 -8.43 -6.88 9.40
CA LEU A 331 -8.35 -7.28 8.00
C LEU A 331 -7.07 -8.06 7.71
N ASN A 332 -7.16 -9.02 6.80
CA ASN A 332 -6.01 -9.81 6.37
C ASN A 332 -5.84 -9.76 4.84
N PRO A 333 -5.45 -8.61 4.29
CA PRO A 333 -5.28 -8.48 2.85
C PRO A 333 -4.13 -9.38 2.37
N THR A 334 -4.43 -10.26 1.44
CA THR A 334 -3.48 -11.18 0.80
C THR A 334 -3.06 -10.73 -0.59
N GLU A 335 -3.87 -9.89 -1.24
CA GLU A 335 -3.58 -9.30 -2.55
C GLU A 335 -3.64 -7.78 -2.48
N ILE A 336 -2.64 -7.12 -3.08
CA ILE A 336 -2.62 -5.67 -3.19
C ILE A 336 -2.49 -5.20 -4.63
N MET A 337 -3.35 -4.26 -4.99
CA MET A 337 -3.43 -3.65 -6.31
C MET A 337 -2.90 -2.23 -6.28
N THR A 338 -2.11 -1.84 -7.29
CA THR A 338 -1.55 -0.48 -7.41
C THR A 338 -1.63 0.00 -8.84
N ASP A 339 -1.43 1.30 -9.06
CA ASP A 339 -1.17 1.81 -10.40
C ASP A 339 0.25 1.40 -10.88
N THR A 340 0.52 1.57 -12.16
CA THR A 340 1.69 1.07 -12.91
C THR A 340 3.06 1.38 -12.28
N ALA A 341 3.17 2.42 -11.46
CA ALA A 341 4.45 2.91 -10.94
C ALA A 341 5.22 1.95 -10.02
N GLY A 342 4.58 0.85 -9.56
CA GLY A 342 5.14 -0.10 -8.59
C GLY A 342 5.73 -1.40 -9.14
N ALA A 343 5.63 -1.67 -10.44
CA ALA A 343 5.82 -3.00 -11.05
C ALA A 343 7.29 -3.44 -11.24
N SER A 344 8.18 -3.23 -10.25
CA SER A 344 9.57 -3.71 -10.34
C SER A 344 9.72 -5.17 -9.90
N GLU A 345 10.68 -5.90 -10.50
CA GLU A 345 10.98 -7.29 -10.15
C GLU A 345 11.34 -7.43 -8.65
N LEU A 346 12.03 -6.45 -8.07
CA LEU A 346 12.36 -6.47 -6.63
C LEU A 346 11.10 -6.47 -5.76
N VAL A 347 10.11 -5.67 -6.11
CA VAL A 347 8.83 -5.61 -5.37
C VAL A 347 8.08 -6.93 -5.49
N PHE A 348 7.95 -7.51 -6.71
CA PHE A 348 7.35 -8.83 -6.89
C PHE A 348 8.05 -9.92 -6.08
N GLY A 349 9.39 -9.88 -6.00
CA GLY A 349 10.17 -10.83 -5.21
C GLY A 349 9.91 -10.71 -3.70
N LEU A 350 9.83 -9.49 -3.18
CA LEU A 350 9.54 -9.25 -1.77
C LEU A 350 8.11 -9.65 -1.40
N PHE A 351 7.13 -9.36 -2.27
CA PHE A 351 5.74 -9.78 -2.07
C PHE A 351 5.63 -11.30 -1.98
N TRP A 352 6.23 -12.01 -2.93
CA TRP A 352 6.23 -13.48 -2.91
C TRP A 352 6.90 -14.05 -1.65
N LEU A 353 8.05 -13.49 -1.24
CA LEU A 353 8.76 -13.93 -0.03
C LEU A 353 7.93 -13.76 1.24
N LEU A 354 7.06 -12.75 1.29
CA LEU A 354 6.18 -12.48 2.42
C LEU A 354 4.83 -13.20 2.32
N GLY A 355 4.57 -13.93 1.24
CA GLY A 355 3.33 -14.67 1.01
C GLY A 355 2.16 -13.82 0.52
N TYR A 356 2.43 -12.62 -0.05
CA TYR A 356 1.42 -11.73 -0.62
C TYR A 356 1.41 -11.77 -2.14
N GLN A 357 0.26 -11.49 -2.74
CA GLN A 357 0.11 -11.29 -4.17
C GLN A 357 0.18 -9.79 -4.50
N PHE A 358 1.01 -9.46 -5.49
CA PHE A 358 1.13 -8.10 -6.02
C PHE A 358 0.51 -8.00 -7.40
N SER A 359 -0.48 -7.13 -7.56
CA SER A 359 -1.34 -7.05 -8.76
C SER A 359 -1.43 -5.61 -9.30
N PRO A 360 -0.32 -5.03 -9.81
CA PRO A 360 -0.32 -3.67 -10.32
C PRO A 360 -1.05 -3.58 -11.66
N ARG A 361 -1.87 -2.55 -11.88
CA ARG A 361 -2.37 -2.21 -13.20
C ARG A 361 -1.21 -1.88 -14.13
N LEU A 362 -1.19 -2.43 -15.32
CA LEU A 362 -0.16 -2.19 -16.31
C LEU A 362 -0.67 -1.20 -17.38
N ALA A 363 0.08 -0.13 -17.63
CA ALA A 363 -0.21 0.81 -18.71
C ALA A 363 0.16 0.20 -20.08
N ASP A 364 1.23 -0.61 -20.13
CA ASP A 364 1.70 -1.33 -21.30
C ASP A 364 2.29 -2.67 -20.87
N ALA A 365 1.51 -3.72 -20.99
CA ALA A 365 1.97 -5.08 -20.69
C ALA A 365 2.98 -5.58 -21.74
N GLY A 366 2.89 -5.11 -22.98
CA GLY A 366 3.77 -5.50 -24.07
C GLY A 366 5.20 -5.02 -23.93
N ALA A 367 5.44 -3.94 -23.18
CA ALA A 367 6.78 -3.49 -22.85
C ALA A 367 7.47 -4.36 -21.78
N SER A 368 6.74 -5.28 -21.13
CA SER A 368 7.27 -6.14 -20.09
C SER A 368 8.06 -7.31 -20.65
N VAL A 369 9.07 -7.74 -19.89
CA VAL A 369 9.87 -8.92 -20.24
C VAL A 369 9.26 -10.15 -19.59
N PHE A 370 8.98 -11.16 -20.37
CA PHE A 370 8.56 -12.48 -19.91
C PHE A 370 9.81 -13.36 -19.70
N TRP A 371 9.95 -13.91 -18.51
CA TRP A 371 11.11 -14.68 -18.09
C TRP A 371 10.77 -16.17 -18.07
N ARG A 372 11.72 -17.02 -18.52
CA ARG A 372 11.63 -18.49 -18.45
C ARG A 372 12.69 -19.06 -17.52
N MET A 373 12.38 -20.17 -16.87
CA MET A 373 13.33 -20.94 -16.08
C MET A 373 13.95 -22.08 -16.90
N ASP A 374 13.16 -22.74 -17.74
CA ASP A 374 13.62 -23.75 -18.67
C ASP A 374 13.93 -23.08 -20.02
N HIS A 375 15.18 -23.21 -20.45
CA HIS A 375 15.66 -22.61 -21.70
C HIS A 375 15.18 -23.37 -22.93
N ASP A 376 14.98 -24.67 -22.79
CA ASP A 376 14.66 -25.59 -23.89
C ASP A 376 13.15 -25.81 -24.04
N ALA A 377 12.35 -25.30 -23.10
CA ALA A 377 10.90 -25.43 -23.14
C ALA A 377 10.30 -24.68 -24.34
N ASP A 378 9.40 -25.35 -25.05
CA ASP A 378 8.61 -24.76 -26.14
C ASP A 378 7.25 -24.33 -25.63
N TYR A 379 6.96 -23.04 -25.77
CA TYR A 379 5.70 -22.38 -25.38
C TYR A 379 4.91 -21.88 -26.60
N GLY A 380 5.21 -22.41 -27.78
CA GLY A 380 4.49 -22.08 -29.02
C GLY A 380 4.52 -20.58 -29.32
N VAL A 381 3.36 -19.98 -29.48
CA VAL A 381 3.21 -18.55 -29.84
C VAL A 381 3.84 -17.58 -28.82
N LEU A 382 4.05 -18.02 -27.59
CA LEU A 382 4.68 -17.19 -26.54
C LEU A 382 6.20 -17.19 -26.59
N ASN A 383 6.85 -18.05 -27.40
CA ASN A 383 8.31 -18.12 -27.51
C ASN A 383 8.92 -16.77 -27.91
N ASP A 384 8.25 -16.01 -28.76
CA ASP A 384 8.74 -14.73 -29.25
C ASP A 384 8.81 -13.63 -28.18
N ILE A 385 7.95 -13.69 -27.18
CA ILE A 385 7.94 -12.73 -26.05
C ILE A 385 8.69 -13.27 -24.83
N ALA A 386 8.78 -14.58 -24.63
CA ALA A 386 9.44 -15.24 -23.50
C ALA A 386 10.98 -15.27 -23.66
N ARG A 387 11.60 -14.10 -23.80
CA ARG A 387 13.05 -13.95 -24.10
C ARG A 387 13.93 -13.82 -22.87
N GLY A 388 13.37 -13.49 -21.74
CA GLY A 388 14.11 -13.36 -20.49
C GLY A 388 14.51 -14.74 -19.96
N GLN A 389 15.71 -14.83 -19.40
CA GLN A 389 16.21 -16.06 -18.76
C GLN A 389 16.48 -15.77 -17.30
N SER A 390 15.84 -16.49 -16.38
CA SER A 390 16.13 -16.39 -14.95
C SER A 390 17.24 -17.38 -14.56
N ASP A 391 17.99 -17.03 -13.50
CA ASP A 391 19.07 -17.88 -12.98
C ASP A 391 18.71 -18.41 -11.57
N PRO A 392 18.09 -19.61 -11.48
CA PRO A 392 17.69 -20.20 -10.21
C PRO A 392 18.85 -20.46 -9.24
N ARG A 393 20.09 -20.59 -9.74
CA ARG A 393 21.27 -20.83 -8.89
C ARG A 393 21.51 -19.69 -7.92
N LYS A 394 21.19 -18.44 -8.31
CA LYS A 394 21.29 -17.28 -7.40
C LYS A 394 20.30 -17.39 -6.25
N ILE A 395 19.10 -17.92 -6.51
CA ILE A 395 18.08 -18.16 -5.49
C ILE A 395 18.57 -19.20 -4.48
N VAL A 396 19.12 -20.34 -4.94
CA VAL A 396 19.67 -21.38 -4.08
C VAL A 396 20.75 -20.82 -3.16
N LEU A 397 21.71 -20.06 -3.73
CA LEU A 397 22.85 -19.51 -2.98
C LEU A 397 22.46 -18.52 -1.88
N GLN A 398 21.31 -17.85 -2.02
CA GLN A 398 20.86 -16.80 -1.11
C GLN A 398 19.57 -17.14 -0.37
N TRP A 399 19.12 -18.39 -0.44
CA TRP A 399 17.80 -18.80 0.06
C TRP A 399 17.58 -18.43 1.53
N ASP A 400 18.49 -18.87 2.41
CA ASP A 400 18.37 -18.61 3.85
C ASP A 400 18.43 -17.09 4.17
N GLU A 401 19.25 -16.33 3.42
CA GLU A 401 19.33 -14.87 3.54
C GLU A 401 18.04 -14.16 3.08
N MET A 402 17.41 -14.66 2.03
CA MET A 402 16.13 -14.14 1.53
C MET A 402 15.02 -14.37 2.57
N ILE A 403 14.93 -15.59 3.11
CA ILE A 403 13.94 -15.95 4.14
C ILE A 403 14.21 -15.17 5.44
N ARG A 404 15.48 -15.04 5.86
CA ARG A 404 15.87 -14.20 7.01
C ARG A 404 15.44 -12.76 6.83
N THR A 405 15.60 -12.21 5.63
CA THR A 405 15.21 -10.85 5.28
C THR A 405 13.69 -10.68 5.38
N ALA A 406 12.92 -11.58 4.76
CA ALA A 406 11.47 -11.55 4.82
C ALA A 406 10.94 -11.74 6.26
N GLY A 407 11.53 -12.66 7.03
CA GLY A 407 11.19 -12.86 8.43
C GLY A 407 11.47 -11.64 9.30
N SER A 408 12.59 -10.94 9.04
CA SER A 408 12.93 -9.71 9.77
C SER A 408 11.93 -8.59 9.48
N LEU A 409 11.43 -8.49 8.24
CA LEU A 409 10.35 -7.56 7.87
C LEU A 409 9.04 -7.95 8.58
N LYS A 410 8.64 -9.21 8.50
CA LYS A 410 7.38 -9.70 9.11
C LYS A 410 7.35 -9.54 10.63
N LEU A 411 8.51 -9.60 11.28
CA LEU A 411 8.66 -9.39 12.72
C LEU A 411 8.92 -7.93 13.11
N GLY A 412 8.82 -6.97 12.18
CA GLY A 412 8.99 -5.54 12.46
C GLY A 412 10.41 -5.14 12.90
N LYS A 413 11.44 -5.99 12.68
CA LYS A 413 12.83 -5.67 13.07
C LYS A 413 13.45 -4.57 12.22
N VAL A 414 12.94 -4.38 11.01
CA VAL A 414 13.37 -3.35 10.07
C VAL A 414 12.16 -2.89 9.26
N GLN A 415 12.04 -1.57 9.04
CA GLN A 415 11.01 -1.01 8.17
C GLN A 415 11.26 -1.36 6.71
N VAL A 416 10.19 -1.66 5.98
CA VAL A 416 10.24 -2.02 4.56
C VAL A 416 10.91 -0.93 3.73
N SER A 417 10.49 0.32 3.89
CA SER A 417 11.02 1.46 3.14
C SER A 417 12.52 1.67 3.36
N VAL A 418 13.02 1.43 4.56
CA VAL A 418 14.46 1.50 4.88
C VAL A 418 15.23 0.39 4.16
N LEU A 419 14.72 -0.84 4.22
CA LEU A 419 15.36 -1.99 3.59
C LEU A 419 15.36 -1.85 2.06
N VAL A 420 14.20 -1.60 1.44
CA VAL A 420 14.05 -1.47 -0.01
C VAL A 420 14.94 -0.36 -0.55
N ARG A 421 15.00 0.80 0.12
CA ARG A 421 15.95 1.87 -0.26
C ARG A 421 17.40 1.42 -0.19
N SER A 422 17.74 0.62 0.79
CA SER A 422 19.11 0.09 0.93
C SER A 422 19.45 -0.88 -0.21
N LEU A 423 18.51 -1.73 -0.60
CA LEU A 423 18.65 -2.68 -1.72
C LEU A 423 18.72 -1.96 -3.07
N LEU A 424 17.94 -0.87 -3.24
CA LEU A 424 17.90 -0.08 -4.49
C LEU A 424 19.06 0.92 -4.66
N LYS A 425 19.70 1.37 -3.58
CA LYS A 425 20.75 2.40 -3.62
C LYS A 425 22.06 1.94 -4.22
N SER A 426 22.28 0.66 -4.40
CA SER A 426 23.51 0.13 -4.96
C SER A 426 23.51 0.23 -6.48
N GLU A 427 24.50 0.91 -7.07
CA GLU A 427 24.71 0.92 -8.54
C GLU A 427 24.89 -0.50 -9.10
N ARG A 428 25.31 -1.44 -8.27
CA ARG A 428 25.40 -2.87 -8.58
C ARG A 428 24.71 -3.67 -7.48
N PRO A 429 23.61 -4.38 -7.79
CA PRO A 429 22.87 -5.12 -6.78
C PRO A 429 23.71 -6.19 -6.10
N SER A 430 23.56 -6.34 -4.77
CA SER A 430 24.19 -7.41 -3.98
C SER A 430 23.67 -8.79 -4.42
N GLY A 431 24.36 -9.85 -3.99
CA GLY A 431 23.90 -11.23 -4.24
C GLY A 431 22.48 -11.47 -3.76
N LEU A 432 22.14 -10.99 -2.55
CA LEU A 432 20.79 -11.04 -1.99
C LEU A 432 19.76 -10.29 -2.88
N THR A 433 20.08 -9.05 -3.29
CA THR A 433 19.19 -8.27 -4.17
C THR A 433 18.98 -8.96 -5.51
N GLN A 434 20.04 -9.54 -6.09
CA GLN A 434 19.93 -10.29 -7.34
C GLN A 434 19.03 -11.52 -7.18
N ALA A 435 19.15 -12.27 -6.09
CA ALA A 435 18.32 -13.44 -5.81
C ALA A 435 16.84 -13.07 -5.65
N ILE A 436 16.54 -12.00 -4.92
CA ILE A 436 15.17 -11.48 -4.79
C ILE A 436 14.61 -11.05 -6.15
N ILE A 437 15.42 -10.40 -6.99
CA ILE A 437 15.05 -10.02 -8.36
C ILE A 437 14.76 -11.26 -9.22
N GLU A 438 15.56 -12.34 -9.12
CA GLU A 438 15.29 -13.57 -9.89
C GLU A 438 13.94 -14.20 -9.53
N VAL A 439 13.60 -14.29 -8.24
CA VAL A 439 12.26 -14.71 -7.79
C VAL A 439 11.19 -13.75 -8.32
N GLY A 440 11.46 -12.46 -8.25
CA GLY A 440 10.54 -11.44 -8.75
C GLY A 440 10.29 -11.51 -10.25
N ARG A 441 11.29 -11.88 -11.05
CA ARG A 441 11.16 -12.13 -12.49
C ARG A 441 10.16 -13.25 -12.77
N ILE A 442 10.26 -14.35 -12.02
CA ILE A 442 9.38 -15.50 -12.16
C ILE A 442 7.95 -15.10 -11.79
N ASN A 443 7.77 -14.49 -10.62
CA ASN A 443 6.44 -14.11 -10.13
C ASN A 443 5.80 -12.98 -10.95
N LYS A 444 6.58 -12.02 -11.43
CA LYS A 444 6.09 -11.02 -12.38
C LYS A 444 5.63 -11.67 -13.69
N THR A 445 6.33 -12.68 -14.18
CA THR A 445 5.92 -13.41 -15.38
C THR A 445 4.63 -14.19 -15.15
N LEU A 446 4.49 -14.88 -14.02
CA LEU A 446 3.23 -15.53 -13.65
C LEU A 446 2.07 -14.52 -13.61
N TYR A 447 2.32 -13.36 -13.01
CA TYR A 447 1.36 -12.25 -12.99
C TYR A 447 1.01 -11.77 -14.41
N LEU A 448 2.01 -11.54 -15.27
CA LEU A 448 1.81 -11.10 -16.65
C LEU A 448 0.99 -12.13 -17.45
N LEU A 449 1.28 -13.41 -17.29
CA LEU A 449 0.53 -14.50 -17.94
C LEU A 449 -0.95 -14.50 -17.48
N ASN A 450 -1.21 -14.30 -16.19
CA ASN A 450 -2.57 -14.15 -15.68
C ASN A 450 -3.24 -12.89 -16.24
N TYR A 451 -2.53 -11.78 -16.27
CA TYR A 451 -3.04 -10.50 -16.72
C TYR A 451 -3.45 -10.49 -18.21
N ILE A 452 -2.70 -11.16 -19.07
CA ILE A 452 -3.06 -11.27 -20.50
C ILE A 452 -4.18 -12.28 -20.76
N ASP A 453 -4.27 -13.34 -19.97
CA ASP A 453 -5.18 -14.45 -20.18
C ASP A 453 -6.59 -14.22 -19.63
N ASP A 454 -6.71 -13.41 -18.55
CA ASP A 454 -7.94 -13.27 -17.77
C ASP A 454 -8.42 -11.81 -17.77
N GLU A 455 -9.52 -11.54 -18.49
CA GLU A 455 -10.15 -10.22 -18.54
C GLU A 455 -10.82 -9.87 -17.20
N ASP A 456 -11.45 -10.83 -16.55
CA ASP A 456 -12.13 -10.59 -15.26
C ASP A 456 -11.12 -10.21 -14.17
N TYR A 457 -9.92 -10.79 -14.22
CA TYR A 457 -8.83 -10.40 -13.35
C TYR A 457 -8.40 -8.94 -13.58
N ARG A 458 -8.23 -8.51 -14.85
CA ARG A 458 -7.94 -7.12 -15.18
C ARG A 458 -9.04 -6.17 -14.70
N ARG A 459 -10.30 -6.59 -14.86
CA ARG A 459 -11.48 -5.84 -14.45
C ARG A 459 -11.55 -5.70 -12.93
N ARG A 460 -11.26 -6.76 -12.19
CA ARG A 460 -11.17 -6.75 -10.71
C ARG A 460 -10.11 -5.75 -10.23
N ILE A 461 -8.93 -5.73 -10.85
CA ILE A 461 -7.87 -4.76 -10.54
C ILE A 461 -8.37 -3.32 -10.76
N LEU A 462 -8.98 -3.04 -11.90
CA LEU A 462 -9.49 -1.71 -12.23
C LEU A 462 -10.59 -1.28 -11.26
N THR A 463 -11.52 -2.16 -10.93
CA THR A 463 -12.62 -1.89 -9.98
C THR A 463 -12.08 -1.52 -8.61
N GLN A 464 -11.09 -2.26 -8.09
CA GLN A 464 -10.51 -1.97 -6.80
C GLN A 464 -9.72 -0.64 -6.78
N LEU A 465 -9.01 -0.31 -7.85
CA LEU A 465 -8.34 0.99 -7.97
C LEU A 465 -9.35 2.15 -8.03
N ASN A 466 -10.46 1.97 -8.76
CA ASN A 466 -11.53 2.97 -8.82
C ASN A 466 -12.19 3.20 -7.46
N ARG A 467 -12.32 2.17 -6.60
CA ARG A 467 -12.77 2.33 -5.21
C ARG A 467 -11.85 3.29 -4.44
N GLY A 468 -10.53 3.12 -4.57
CA GLY A 468 -9.53 4.00 -3.98
C GLY A 468 -9.64 5.44 -4.47
N GLU A 469 -9.73 5.66 -5.79
CA GLU A 469 -9.87 6.99 -6.38
C GLU A 469 -11.17 7.68 -5.95
N SER A 470 -12.29 6.96 -5.93
CA SER A 470 -13.58 7.49 -5.49
C SER A 470 -13.56 7.86 -4.00
N ARG A 471 -12.86 7.06 -3.16
CA ARG A 471 -12.64 7.38 -1.76
C ARG A 471 -11.81 8.66 -1.59
N HIS A 472 -10.81 8.89 -2.46
CA HIS A 472 -10.05 10.15 -2.47
C HIS A 472 -10.93 11.37 -2.77
N ALA A 473 -11.98 11.23 -3.59
CA ALA A 473 -12.93 12.31 -3.83
C ALA A 473 -13.69 12.69 -2.56
N VAL A 474 -14.17 11.72 -1.77
CA VAL A 474 -14.79 11.96 -0.46
C VAL A 474 -13.81 12.62 0.51
N ALA A 475 -12.57 12.14 0.59
CA ALA A 475 -11.55 12.72 1.46
C ALA A 475 -11.23 14.19 1.07
N ARG A 476 -11.22 14.52 -0.22
CA ARG A 476 -11.06 15.91 -0.68
C ARG A 476 -12.27 16.78 -0.33
N ALA A 477 -13.48 16.25 -0.40
CA ALA A 477 -14.70 16.98 0.00
C ALA A 477 -14.65 17.30 1.51
N ILE A 478 -14.18 16.36 2.34
CA ILE A 478 -13.97 16.58 3.77
C ILE A 478 -12.89 17.64 4.01
N CYS A 479 -11.72 17.52 3.36
CA CYS A 479 -10.56 18.41 3.55
C CYS A 479 -10.71 19.73 2.76
N HIS A 480 -11.81 20.45 2.93
CA HIS A 480 -12.15 21.65 2.16
C HIS A 480 -11.44 22.93 2.65
N GLY A 481 -11.05 22.99 3.92
CA GLY A 481 -10.41 24.16 4.52
C GLY A 481 -9.03 24.46 3.93
N GLN A 482 -8.57 25.70 4.06
CA GLN A 482 -7.25 26.15 3.58
C GLN A 482 -6.94 25.78 2.11
N LYS A 483 -7.97 25.67 1.25
CA LYS A 483 -7.85 25.23 -0.17
C LYS A 483 -7.27 23.79 -0.30
N GLY A 484 -7.44 22.95 0.70
CA GLY A 484 -6.85 21.60 0.74
C GLY A 484 -5.32 21.58 0.93
N GLU A 485 -4.68 22.67 1.33
CA GLU A 485 -3.24 22.76 1.56
C GLU A 485 -2.87 22.28 2.97
N ILE A 486 -1.85 21.44 3.09
CA ILE A 486 -1.33 20.99 4.40
C ILE A 486 -0.25 21.96 4.87
N ARG A 487 -0.52 22.67 5.97
CA ARG A 487 0.36 23.72 6.50
C ARG A 487 1.18 23.28 7.71
N LYS A 488 1.17 22.00 8.05
CA LYS A 488 2.01 21.43 9.11
C LYS A 488 3.47 21.34 8.66
N ARG A 489 4.40 21.77 9.51
CA ARG A 489 5.83 21.80 9.22
C ARG A 489 6.56 20.51 9.54
N TYR A 490 6.06 19.74 10.50
CA TYR A 490 6.68 18.51 11.01
C TYR A 490 5.90 17.28 10.51
N THR A 491 6.60 16.18 10.31
CA THR A 491 6.03 14.91 9.86
C THR A 491 4.89 14.46 10.77
N ASP A 492 5.12 14.44 12.08
CA ASP A 492 4.12 14.02 13.08
C ASP A 492 2.79 14.78 12.89
N GLY A 493 2.85 16.11 12.77
CA GLY A 493 1.64 16.90 12.55
C GLY A 493 0.98 16.69 11.18
N GLN A 494 1.75 16.27 10.16
CA GLN A 494 1.20 15.89 8.85
C GLN A 494 0.52 14.51 8.94
N GLU A 495 1.13 13.57 9.65
CA GLU A 495 0.59 12.24 9.91
C GLU A 495 -0.68 12.31 10.76
N ASP A 496 -0.69 13.08 11.84
CA ASP A 496 -1.88 13.30 12.67
C ASP A 496 -3.04 13.89 11.86
N GLN A 497 -2.77 14.92 11.02
CA GLN A 497 -3.81 15.57 10.22
C GLN A 497 -4.36 14.63 9.15
N LEU A 498 -3.51 13.93 8.42
CA LEU A 498 -3.93 13.05 7.33
C LEU A 498 -4.48 11.73 7.84
N GLY A 499 -3.95 11.19 8.95
CA GLY A 499 -4.56 10.07 9.67
C GLY A 499 -5.97 10.39 10.14
N THR A 500 -6.15 11.59 10.71
CA THR A 500 -7.49 12.09 11.10
C THR A 500 -8.43 12.21 9.89
N LEU A 501 -7.94 12.69 8.75
CA LEU A 501 -8.73 12.72 7.52
C LEU A 501 -9.16 11.32 7.10
N GLY A 502 -8.27 10.32 7.22
CA GLY A 502 -8.57 8.91 6.95
C GLY A 502 -9.65 8.35 7.85
N LEU A 503 -9.56 8.61 9.15
CA LEU A 503 -10.53 8.19 10.16
C LEU A 503 -11.91 8.81 9.91
N VAL A 504 -11.98 10.12 9.67
CA VAL A 504 -13.26 10.81 9.37
C VAL A 504 -13.85 10.31 8.06
N THR A 505 -13.02 10.02 7.05
CA THR A 505 -13.50 9.41 5.80
C THR A 505 -14.07 8.00 6.05
N ASN A 506 -13.45 7.20 6.92
CA ASN A 506 -14.00 5.90 7.32
C ASN A 506 -15.31 6.04 8.10
N ALA A 507 -15.45 7.05 8.96
CA ALA A 507 -16.70 7.31 9.64
C ALA A 507 -17.84 7.62 8.64
N VAL A 508 -17.57 8.38 7.59
CA VAL A 508 -18.53 8.64 6.50
C VAL A 508 -18.88 7.34 5.76
N VAL A 509 -17.89 6.53 5.39
CA VAL A 509 -18.13 5.25 4.71
C VAL A 509 -18.96 4.32 5.58
N LEU A 510 -18.62 4.18 6.86
CA LEU A 510 -19.31 3.33 7.80
C LEU A 510 -20.76 3.77 8.01
N TRP A 511 -21.00 5.07 8.19
CA TRP A 511 -22.35 5.63 8.35
C TRP A 511 -23.20 5.32 7.11
N ASN A 512 -22.66 5.57 5.92
CA ASN A 512 -23.34 5.24 4.66
C ASN A 512 -23.66 3.74 4.57
N THR A 513 -22.71 2.87 4.94
CA THR A 513 -22.92 1.41 4.89
C THR A 513 -24.07 0.99 5.81
N ILE A 514 -24.12 1.51 7.04
CA ILE A 514 -25.20 1.23 8.01
C ILE A 514 -26.56 1.67 7.45
N TYR A 515 -26.64 2.90 6.95
CA TYR A 515 -27.91 3.44 6.44
C TYR A 515 -28.33 2.86 5.10
N MET A 516 -27.40 2.49 4.23
CA MET A 516 -27.69 1.74 3.00
C MET A 516 -28.21 0.35 3.32
N GLN A 517 -27.66 -0.33 4.33
CA GLN A 517 -28.19 -1.62 4.80
C GLN A 517 -29.64 -1.45 5.29
N ALA A 518 -29.90 -0.44 6.12
CA ALA A 518 -31.24 -0.15 6.62
C ALA A 518 -32.22 0.20 5.48
N ALA A 519 -31.78 0.94 4.47
CA ALA A 519 -32.58 1.25 3.29
C ALA A 519 -32.91 0.00 2.46
N LEU A 520 -31.93 -0.91 2.26
CA LEU A 520 -32.15 -2.19 1.59
C LEU A 520 -33.18 -3.05 2.34
N ASP A 521 -33.06 -3.12 3.67
CA ASP A 521 -34.00 -3.89 4.49
C ASP A 521 -35.41 -3.28 4.48
N HIS A 522 -35.50 -1.95 4.45
CA HIS A 522 -36.77 -1.23 4.29
C HIS A 522 -37.42 -1.53 2.93
N LEU A 523 -36.70 -1.46 1.83
CA LEU A 523 -37.19 -1.77 0.48
C LEU A 523 -37.66 -3.23 0.37
N ARG A 524 -36.90 -4.17 0.96
CA ARG A 524 -37.33 -5.58 1.04
C ARG A 524 -38.63 -5.74 1.81
N ALA A 525 -38.80 -5.03 2.93
CA ALA A 525 -40.03 -5.04 3.73
C ALA A 525 -41.25 -4.46 2.98
N GLN A 526 -41.02 -3.53 2.04
CA GLN A 526 -42.03 -2.99 1.14
C GLN A 526 -42.38 -3.92 -0.04
N GLY A 527 -41.67 -5.06 -0.18
CA GLY A 527 -41.90 -6.04 -1.25
C GLY A 527 -41.13 -5.77 -2.55
N GLU A 528 -40.14 -4.83 -2.54
CA GLU A 528 -39.28 -4.61 -3.70
C GLU A 528 -38.37 -5.83 -3.92
N THR A 529 -38.30 -6.27 -5.18
CA THR A 529 -37.39 -7.35 -5.59
C THR A 529 -36.02 -6.74 -5.92
N LEU A 530 -35.01 -7.02 -5.10
CA LEU A 530 -33.66 -6.49 -5.25
C LEU A 530 -32.76 -7.57 -5.85
N ASN A 531 -31.94 -7.19 -6.85
CA ASN A 531 -30.95 -8.08 -7.47
C ASN A 531 -29.65 -8.02 -6.67
N ASP A 532 -29.11 -9.18 -6.26
CA ASP A 532 -27.86 -9.29 -5.49
C ASP A 532 -26.66 -8.76 -6.28
N GLU A 533 -26.65 -8.89 -7.62
CA GLU A 533 -25.59 -8.33 -8.47
C GLU A 533 -25.59 -6.78 -8.42
N ASP A 534 -26.76 -6.16 -8.40
CA ASP A 534 -26.88 -4.71 -8.26
C ASP A 534 -26.47 -4.26 -6.86
N ILE A 535 -26.83 -5.01 -5.81
CA ILE A 535 -26.42 -4.72 -4.43
C ILE A 535 -24.90 -4.78 -4.31
N ALA A 536 -24.22 -5.76 -4.91
CA ALA A 536 -22.76 -5.88 -4.91
C ALA A 536 -22.05 -4.71 -5.62
N ARG A 537 -22.75 -3.98 -6.50
CA ARG A 537 -22.22 -2.82 -7.22
C ARG A 537 -22.53 -1.47 -6.55
N LEU A 538 -23.29 -1.46 -5.46
CA LEU A 538 -23.53 -0.24 -4.68
C LEU A 538 -22.22 0.28 -4.07
N SER A 539 -22.15 1.59 -3.84
CA SER A 539 -20.96 2.24 -3.27
C SER A 539 -21.35 3.15 -2.10
N PRO A 540 -20.70 3.02 -0.93
CA PRO A 540 -20.94 3.87 0.25
C PRO A 540 -20.20 5.22 0.18
N LEU A 541 -19.77 5.66 -0.99
CA LEU A 541 -18.97 6.87 -1.17
C LEU A 541 -19.81 8.10 -1.55
N CYS A 542 -21.13 8.00 -1.54
CA CYS A 542 -22.02 9.15 -1.70
C CYS A 542 -21.93 10.07 -0.48
N HIS A 543 -22.02 11.38 -0.68
CA HIS A 543 -21.91 12.37 0.41
C HIS A 543 -22.79 13.60 0.21
N GLY A 544 -23.70 13.61 -0.78
CA GLY A 544 -24.59 14.72 -1.06
C GLY A 544 -25.59 15.02 0.05
N HIS A 545 -25.93 14.01 0.88
CA HIS A 545 -26.80 14.13 2.04
C HIS A 545 -26.06 14.50 3.34
N ILE A 546 -24.72 14.57 3.29
CA ILE A 546 -23.87 14.91 4.45
C ILE A 546 -23.44 16.39 4.34
N ASN A 547 -23.86 17.19 5.30
CA ASN A 547 -23.42 18.58 5.39
C ASN A 547 -22.03 18.64 6.05
N MET A 548 -21.03 18.99 5.25
CA MET A 548 -19.64 19.14 5.70
C MET A 548 -19.27 20.59 6.02
N LEU A 549 -20.14 21.56 5.67
CA LEU A 549 -19.82 22.97 5.65
C LEU A 549 -20.75 23.80 6.56
N GLY A 550 -20.15 24.59 7.44
CA GLY A 550 -20.81 25.75 8.02
C GLY A 550 -21.73 25.55 9.21
N HIS A 551 -22.27 24.37 9.41
CA HIS A 551 -23.10 24.06 10.59
C HIS A 551 -22.41 23.00 11.47
N TYR A 552 -22.00 23.38 12.66
CA TYR A 552 -21.24 22.51 13.56
C TYR A 552 -22.01 22.26 14.86
N SER A 553 -23.09 21.49 14.75
CA SER A 553 -23.86 20.98 15.90
C SER A 553 -23.22 19.70 16.42
N PHE A 554 -23.03 19.63 17.72
CA PHE A 554 -22.57 18.42 18.42
C PHE A 554 -23.71 17.84 19.26
N THR A 555 -24.91 17.84 18.72
CA THR A 555 -26.10 17.31 19.39
C THR A 555 -26.44 15.97 18.79
N LEU A 556 -26.47 14.92 19.60
CA LEU A 556 -26.89 13.61 19.17
C LEU A 556 -28.43 13.53 19.20
N ALA A 557 -29.05 13.03 18.16
CA ALA A 557 -30.49 12.82 18.14
C ALA A 557 -30.92 11.85 19.26
N GLU A 558 -32.06 12.12 19.93
CA GLU A 558 -32.52 11.33 21.06
C GLU A 558 -32.72 9.84 20.72
N LEU A 559 -33.14 9.54 19.52
CA LEU A 559 -33.28 8.16 19.03
C LEU A 559 -31.92 7.44 18.97
N VAL A 560 -30.89 8.15 18.54
CA VAL A 560 -29.54 7.59 18.44
C VAL A 560 -28.93 7.35 19.83
N THR A 561 -29.18 8.21 20.80
CA THR A 561 -28.77 7.96 22.19
C THR A 561 -29.41 6.72 22.80
N LYS A 562 -30.56 6.29 22.27
CA LYS A 562 -31.25 5.05 22.65
C LYS A 562 -30.82 3.83 21.84
N GLY A 563 -29.82 3.97 20.97
CA GLY A 563 -29.28 2.88 20.13
C GLY A 563 -30.09 2.61 18.82
N HIS A 564 -30.98 3.52 18.44
CA HIS A 564 -31.72 3.43 17.19
C HIS A 564 -31.06 4.26 16.08
N LEU A 565 -31.33 3.91 14.83
CA LEU A 565 -30.95 4.74 13.68
C LEU A 565 -31.87 5.95 13.55
N ARG A 566 -31.43 7.01 12.89
CA ARG A 566 -32.29 8.08 12.40
C ARG A 566 -33.35 7.49 11.47
N PRO A 567 -34.59 8.01 11.44
CA PRO A 567 -35.57 7.56 10.48
C PRO A 567 -35.08 7.81 9.05
N LEU A 568 -35.32 6.85 8.18
CA LEU A 568 -35.13 7.04 6.74
C LEU A 568 -36.12 8.13 6.26
N LYS A 569 -35.77 8.84 5.17
CA LYS A 569 -36.69 9.79 4.55
C LYS A 569 -37.93 9.08 4.05
N GLU A 570 -39.10 9.68 4.22
CA GLU A 570 -40.31 9.23 3.56
C GLU A 570 -40.32 9.69 2.09
N ALA A 571 -40.84 8.83 1.20
CA ALA A 571 -40.82 9.07 -0.25
C ALA A 571 -41.54 10.38 -0.67
N SER A 572 -42.41 10.93 0.16
CA SER A 572 -43.14 12.20 -0.10
C SER A 572 -42.33 13.47 0.15
N GLU A 573 -41.22 13.41 0.87
CA GLU A 573 -40.36 14.57 1.14
C GLU A 573 -39.34 14.83 0.03
N ALA A 574 -39.07 13.87 -0.85
CA ALA A 574 -38.10 13.97 -1.94
C ALA A 574 -38.56 14.91 -3.07
N GLU A 575 -39.85 15.16 -3.25
CA GLU A 575 -40.40 16.04 -4.31
C GLU A 575 -40.35 17.54 -3.95
N ASN A 576 -40.12 17.90 -2.68
CA ASN A 576 -40.18 19.30 -2.22
C ASN A 576 -38.82 20.03 -2.15
N VAL A 577 -37.70 19.40 -2.57
CA VAL A 577 -36.32 19.97 -2.50
C VAL A 577 -35.66 20.09 -3.89
N ALA A 578 -36.43 19.90 -4.99
CA ALA A 578 -35.93 20.07 -6.36
C ALA A 578 -36.10 21.50 -6.88
#